data_78a6aac02a49ae733ab357c8a7cc0d14
#
_entry.id   78a6aac02a49ae733ab357c8a7cc0d14
#
_cell.length_a   1.000
_cell.length_b   1.000
_cell.length_c   1.000
_cell.angle_alpha   90.00
_cell.angle_beta   90.00
_cell.angle_gamma   90.00
#
_symmetry.space_group_name_H-M   'P 1'
#
loop_
_entity.id
_entity.type
_entity.pdbx_description
1 polymer ?
#
loop_
_entity_poly.entity_id
_entity_poly.type
_entity_poly.pdbx_seq_one_letter_code
_entity_poly.pdbx_strand_id
1 'polypeptide(L)'
;VAREILPTPLFILFIVGGPMMALITTINSALYYFQLPFRQACIDGWLPAKWNWNNKHGVCVPMLVFVVVCACVPQLFNFQLTAITNNMQLLTSVSGFITIFALFLFPKKYKNAWEKSHMHTPNWVYYITVVVALIINVLIFLSSASQISTLQIIVSLIGLAICMGFGFYRAK
;
A
#
# COMPACT_ATOMS: atom_id res chain seq x y z
N VAL A 1 -14.12 13.71 -24.48
CA VAL A 1 -14.96 14.75 -23.87
C VAL A 1 -14.16 16.04 -23.68
N ALA A 2 -13.09 16.12 -22.85
CA ALA A 2 -12.37 17.37 -22.58
C ALA A 2 -11.73 17.97 -23.87
N ARG A 3 -11.24 17.14 -24.78
CA ARG A 3 -10.66 17.58 -26.06
C ARG A 3 -11.69 18.16 -27.04
N GLU A 4 -12.94 17.81 -26.89
CA GLU A 4 -14.05 18.28 -27.72
C GLU A 4 -14.60 19.64 -27.25
N ILE A 5 -14.44 19.93 -25.96
CA ILE A 5 -15.00 21.12 -25.33
C ILE A 5 -13.98 22.26 -25.26
N LEU A 6 -12.68 21.92 -25.09
CA LEU A 6 -11.62 22.91 -24.86
C LEU A 6 -10.80 23.17 -26.13
N PRO A 7 -10.49 24.46 -26.48
CA PRO A 7 -9.49 24.79 -27.47
C PRO A 7 -8.14 24.14 -27.12
N THR A 8 -7.36 23.78 -28.16
CA THR A 8 -6.11 23.01 -27.98
C THR A 8 -5.14 23.60 -26.94
N PRO A 9 -4.90 24.92 -26.85
CA PRO A 9 -4.02 25.45 -25.79
C PRO A 9 -4.56 25.22 -24.36
N LEU A 10 -5.87 25.41 -24.18
CA LEU A 10 -6.50 25.18 -22.87
C LEU A 10 -6.55 23.70 -22.53
N PHE A 11 -6.70 22.81 -23.50
CA PHE A 11 -6.63 21.38 -23.30
C PHE A 11 -5.23 20.94 -22.84
N ILE A 12 -4.17 21.46 -23.46
CA ILE A 12 -2.79 21.18 -23.04
C ILE A 12 -2.54 21.69 -21.60
N LEU A 13 -2.97 22.92 -21.30
CA LEU A 13 -2.86 23.49 -19.95
C LEU A 13 -3.61 22.65 -18.91
N PHE A 14 -4.78 22.16 -19.26
CA PHE A 14 -5.58 21.28 -18.39
C PHE A 14 -4.86 19.95 -18.12
N ILE A 15 -4.29 19.31 -19.14
CA ILE A 15 -3.56 18.03 -18.98
C ILE A 15 -2.29 18.22 -18.15
N VAL A 16 -1.52 19.26 -18.44
CA VAL A 16 -0.25 19.52 -17.72
C VAL A 16 -0.51 20.00 -16.30
N GLY A 17 -1.42 20.94 -16.10
CA GLY A 17 -1.69 21.54 -14.79
C GLY A 17 -2.51 20.65 -13.85
N GLY A 18 -3.33 19.74 -14.39
CA GLY A 18 -4.15 18.82 -13.58
C GLY A 18 -3.52 17.43 -13.48
N PRO A 19 -3.86 16.52 -14.41
CA PRO A 19 -3.47 15.10 -14.29
C PRO A 19 -1.96 14.87 -14.19
N MET A 20 -1.13 15.55 -14.96
CA MET A 20 0.33 15.36 -14.92
C MET A 20 0.92 15.80 -13.57
N MET A 21 0.52 16.97 -13.07
CA MET A 21 0.99 17.45 -11.77
C MET A 21 0.49 16.54 -10.64
N ALA A 22 -0.75 16.05 -10.71
CA ALA A 22 -1.28 15.09 -9.76
C ALA A 22 -0.47 13.79 -9.76
N LEU A 23 -0.11 13.25 -10.92
CA LEU A 23 0.73 12.05 -11.02
C LEU A 23 2.13 12.28 -10.44
N ILE A 24 2.78 13.38 -10.79
CA ILE A 24 4.13 13.71 -10.29
C ILE A 24 4.13 13.83 -8.75
N THR A 25 3.16 14.55 -8.19
CA THR A 25 3.05 14.72 -6.75
C THR A 25 2.73 13.40 -6.03
N THR A 26 1.88 12.57 -6.61
CA THR A 26 1.54 11.25 -6.06
C THR A 26 2.75 10.32 -6.06
N ILE A 27 3.51 10.25 -7.15
CA ILE A 27 4.74 9.45 -7.23
C ILE A 27 5.78 9.93 -6.21
N ASN A 28 5.99 11.24 -6.13
CA ASN A 28 6.92 11.81 -5.16
C ASN A 28 6.52 11.50 -3.71
N SER A 29 5.25 11.66 -3.38
CA SER A 29 4.72 11.34 -2.05
C SER A 29 4.83 9.85 -1.73
N ALA A 30 4.56 8.97 -2.69
CA ALA A 30 4.70 7.53 -2.53
C ALA A 30 6.16 7.12 -2.26
N LEU A 31 7.11 7.67 -3.01
CA LEU A 31 8.53 7.41 -2.79
C LEU A 31 8.99 7.86 -1.40
N TYR A 32 8.53 9.02 -0.94
CA TYR A 32 8.83 9.51 0.40
C TYR A 32 8.21 8.63 1.50
N TYR A 33 6.97 8.20 1.30
CA TYR A 33 6.25 7.34 2.24
C TYR A 33 6.93 5.97 2.42
N PHE A 34 7.43 5.35 1.35
CA PHE A 34 8.11 4.07 1.42
C PHE A 34 9.51 4.14 2.04
N GLN A 35 10.12 5.31 2.11
CA GLN A 35 11.47 5.48 2.63
C GLN A 35 11.57 5.11 4.12
N LEU A 36 10.60 5.50 4.94
CA LEU A 36 10.63 5.25 6.39
C LEU A 36 10.57 3.76 6.74
N PRO A 37 9.56 2.98 6.28
CA PRO A 37 9.48 1.56 6.58
C PRO A 37 10.64 0.77 5.98
N PHE A 38 11.18 1.17 4.81
CA PHE A 38 12.34 0.53 4.23
C PHE A 38 13.60 0.71 5.10
N ARG A 39 13.85 1.92 5.58
CA ARG A 39 14.95 2.21 6.50
C ARG A 39 14.79 1.46 7.82
N GLN A 40 13.58 1.43 8.37
CA GLN A 40 13.30 0.70 9.59
C GLN A 40 13.58 -0.80 9.41
N ALA A 41 13.15 -1.39 8.29
CA ALA A 41 13.46 -2.78 7.97
C ALA A 41 14.98 -3.07 7.87
N CYS A 42 15.78 -2.10 7.40
CA CYS A 42 17.24 -2.23 7.41
C CYS A 42 17.82 -2.14 8.83
N ILE A 43 17.27 -1.26 9.69
CA ILE A 43 17.72 -1.10 11.09
C ILE A 43 17.35 -2.34 11.92
N ASP A 44 16.16 -2.88 11.73
CA ASP A 44 15.67 -4.07 12.43
C ASP A 44 16.33 -5.38 11.91
N GLY A 45 17.23 -5.28 10.91
CA GLY A 45 17.95 -6.43 10.37
C GLY A 45 17.15 -7.30 9.40
N TRP A 46 15.93 -6.89 8.99
CA TRP A 46 15.15 -7.59 7.97
C TRP A 46 15.78 -7.50 6.58
N LEU A 47 16.37 -6.36 6.27
CA LEU A 47 17.12 -6.11 5.05
C LEU A 47 18.61 -5.89 5.38
N PRO A 48 19.53 -6.11 4.41
CA PRO A 48 20.95 -5.87 4.63
C PRO A 48 21.22 -4.42 5.06
N ALA A 49 21.98 -4.23 6.14
CA ALA A 49 22.31 -2.89 6.65
C ALA A 49 23.02 -2.00 5.60
N LYS A 50 23.71 -2.62 4.63
CA LYS A 50 24.33 -1.92 3.50
C LYS A 50 23.32 -1.18 2.61
N TRP A 51 22.04 -1.54 2.66
CA TRP A 51 20.99 -0.89 1.87
C TRP A 51 20.45 0.38 2.52
N ASN A 52 20.88 0.70 3.74
CA ASN A 52 20.55 1.97 4.41
C ASN A 52 21.52 3.09 4.02
N TRP A 53 21.90 3.16 2.75
CA TRP A 53 22.75 4.22 2.23
C TRP A 53 21.93 5.40 1.72
N ASN A 54 22.24 6.60 2.25
CA ASN A 54 21.54 7.82 1.89
C ASN A 54 22.43 8.73 1.02
N ASN A 55 21.79 9.38 0.06
CA ASN A 55 22.42 10.42 -0.74
C ASN A 55 22.58 11.72 0.10
N LYS A 56 23.31 12.71 -0.41
CA LYS A 56 23.49 14.05 0.16
C LYS A 56 22.19 14.74 0.58
N HIS A 57 21.09 14.39 -0.06
CA HIS A 57 19.74 14.92 0.20
C HIS A 57 18.91 14.06 1.17
N GLY A 58 19.51 13.08 1.82
CA GLY A 58 18.81 12.22 2.80
C GLY A 58 17.91 11.15 2.20
N VAL A 59 17.95 10.94 0.87
CA VAL A 59 17.15 9.93 0.18
C VAL A 59 17.88 8.58 0.18
N CYS A 60 17.17 7.52 0.55
CA CYS A 60 17.68 6.15 0.50
C CYS A 60 17.73 5.64 -0.96
N VAL A 61 18.92 5.63 -1.55
CA VAL A 61 19.12 5.29 -2.97
C VAL A 61 18.75 3.83 -3.29
N PRO A 62 19.12 2.81 -2.49
CA PRO A 62 18.73 1.43 -2.78
C PRO A 62 17.22 1.22 -2.79
N MET A 63 16.49 1.88 -1.90
CA MET A 63 15.03 1.84 -1.91
C MET A 63 14.46 2.43 -3.21
N LEU A 64 14.99 3.56 -3.66
CA LEU A 64 14.53 4.21 -4.88
C LEU A 64 14.78 3.31 -6.10
N VAL A 65 15.97 2.71 -6.20
CA VAL A 65 16.30 1.75 -7.26
C VAL A 65 15.35 0.55 -7.21
N PHE A 66 15.12 -0.02 -6.02
CA PHE A 66 14.21 -1.15 -5.84
C PHE A 66 12.79 -0.82 -6.31
N VAL A 67 12.24 0.32 -5.90
CA VAL A 67 10.88 0.74 -6.31
C VAL A 67 10.79 0.97 -7.81
N VAL A 68 11.81 1.63 -8.41
CA VAL A 68 11.85 1.85 -9.87
C VAL A 68 11.91 0.53 -10.63
N VAL A 69 12.76 -0.40 -10.21
CA VAL A 69 12.84 -1.73 -10.83
C VAL A 69 11.51 -2.46 -10.74
N CYS A 70 10.88 -2.48 -9.54
CA CYS A 70 9.57 -3.10 -9.35
C CYS A 70 8.47 -2.45 -10.19
N ALA A 71 8.54 -1.14 -10.44
CA ALA A 71 7.59 -0.45 -11.29
C ALA A 71 7.81 -0.71 -12.78
N CYS A 72 9.07 -0.85 -13.22
CA CYS A 72 9.43 -1.10 -14.61
C CYS A 72 9.13 -2.54 -15.07
N VAL A 73 9.31 -3.52 -14.19
CA VAL A 73 9.11 -4.94 -14.54
C VAL A 73 7.73 -5.23 -15.13
N PRO A 74 6.59 -4.83 -14.53
CA PRO A 74 5.27 -5.06 -15.13
C PRO A 74 5.09 -4.37 -16.49
N GLN A 75 5.71 -3.22 -16.68
CA GLN A 75 5.65 -2.46 -17.94
C GLN A 75 6.37 -3.23 -19.08
N LEU A 76 7.53 -3.82 -18.80
CA LEU A 76 8.27 -4.63 -19.76
C LEU A 76 7.50 -5.87 -20.22
N PHE A 77 6.68 -6.44 -19.35
CA PHE A 77 5.82 -7.58 -19.65
C PHE A 77 4.44 -7.20 -20.18
N ASN A 78 4.20 -5.92 -20.48
CA ASN A 78 2.91 -5.40 -20.98
C ASN A 78 1.70 -5.83 -20.12
N PHE A 79 1.86 -5.91 -18.79
CA PHE A 79 0.74 -6.17 -17.92
C PHE A 79 -0.29 -5.04 -17.99
N GLN A 80 -1.56 -5.40 -18.11
CA GLN A 80 -2.64 -4.43 -18.08
C GLN A 80 -2.68 -3.73 -16.71
N LEU A 81 -2.78 -2.41 -16.73
CA LEU A 81 -2.84 -1.58 -15.52
C LEU A 81 -3.96 -2.04 -14.56
N THR A 82 -5.10 -2.41 -15.11
CA THR A 82 -6.25 -2.94 -14.35
C THR A 82 -5.90 -4.22 -13.59
N ALA A 83 -5.14 -5.13 -14.20
CA ALA A 83 -4.71 -6.36 -13.55
C ALA A 83 -3.76 -6.09 -12.38
N ILE A 84 -2.82 -5.16 -12.55
CA ILE A 84 -1.89 -4.73 -11.48
C ILE A 84 -2.67 -4.11 -10.32
N THR A 85 -3.61 -3.21 -10.62
CA THR A 85 -4.40 -2.51 -9.61
C THR A 85 -5.27 -3.49 -8.81
N ASN A 86 -5.95 -4.43 -9.48
CA ASN A 86 -6.79 -5.43 -8.82
C ASN A 86 -5.98 -6.37 -7.92
N ASN A 87 -4.78 -6.79 -8.35
CA ASN A 87 -3.88 -7.58 -7.51
C ASN A 87 -3.40 -6.81 -6.27
N MET A 88 -3.02 -5.54 -6.45
CA MET A 88 -2.63 -4.68 -5.33
C MET A 88 -3.78 -4.51 -4.33
N GLN A 89 -4.99 -4.32 -4.82
CA GLN A 89 -6.17 -4.13 -3.99
C GLN A 89 -6.53 -5.40 -3.22
N LEU A 90 -6.38 -6.58 -3.82
CA LEU A 90 -6.57 -7.86 -3.15
C LEU A 90 -5.57 -8.07 -2.00
N LEU A 91 -4.28 -7.84 -2.25
CA LEU A 91 -3.23 -7.96 -1.23
C LEU A 91 -3.43 -6.94 -0.08
N THR A 92 -3.84 -5.71 -0.41
CA THR A 92 -4.16 -4.67 0.58
C THR A 92 -5.35 -5.08 1.43
N SER A 93 -6.38 -5.68 0.84
CA SER A 93 -7.56 -6.19 1.58
C SER A 93 -7.18 -7.32 2.54
N VAL A 94 -6.30 -8.24 2.13
CA VAL A 94 -5.80 -9.32 3.01
C VAL A 94 -5.05 -8.72 4.21
N SER A 95 -4.18 -7.75 3.98
CA SER A 95 -3.51 -7.00 5.06
C SER A 95 -4.51 -6.25 5.95
N GLY A 96 -5.56 -5.69 5.34
CA GLY A 96 -6.67 -5.03 6.02
C GLY A 96 -7.39 -5.93 7.01
N PHE A 97 -7.65 -7.20 6.67
CA PHE A 97 -8.25 -8.16 7.60
C PHE A 97 -7.39 -8.35 8.85
N ILE A 98 -6.07 -8.50 8.70
CA ILE A 98 -5.14 -8.65 9.83
C ILE A 98 -5.19 -7.42 10.72
N THR A 99 -5.18 -6.23 10.12
CA THR A 99 -5.25 -4.96 10.84
C THR A 99 -6.58 -4.80 11.59
N ILE A 100 -7.70 -5.11 10.95
CA ILE A 100 -9.03 -5.02 11.56
C ILE A 100 -9.16 -6.01 12.72
N PHE A 101 -8.62 -7.23 12.58
CA PHE A 101 -8.59 -8.20 13.66
C PHE A 101 -7.74 -7.72 14.84
N ALA A 102 -6.58 -7.12 14.57
CA ALA A 102 -5.76 -6.50 15.62
C ALA A 102 -6.51 -5.36 16.33
N LEU A 103 -7.28 -4.54 15.59
CA LEU A 103 -8.12 -3.49 16.17
C LEU A 103 -9.21 -4.03 17.10
N PHE A 104 -9.82 -5.17 16.81
CA PHE A 104 -10.77 -5.81 17.72
C PHE A 104 -10.15 -6.18 19.08
N LEU A 105 -8.89 -6.57 19.09
CA LEU A 105 -8.17 -6.95 20.30
C LEU A 105 -7.55 -5.76 21.04
N PHE A 106 -7.38 -4.62 20.35
CA PHE A 106 -6.64 -3.47 20.87
C PHE A 106 -7.19 -2.92 22.20
N PRO A 107 -8.50 -2.62 22.38
CA PRO A 107 -9.02 -2.09 23.63
C PRO A 107 -8.90 -3.08 24.79
N LYS A 108 -8.92 -4.39 24.50
CA LYS A 108 -8.78 -5.46 25.53
C LYS A 108 -7.33 -5.62 25.98
N LYS A 109 -6.40 -5.61 25.03
CA LYS A 109 -4.96 -5.87 25.29
C LYS A 109 -4.24 -4.65 25.86
N TYR A 110 -4.62 -3.44 25.43
CA TYR A 110 -3.96 -2.19 25.79
C TYR A 110 -4.91 -1.20 26.49
N LYS A 111 -5.66 -1.70 27.48
CA LYS A 111 -6.68 -0.94 28.20
C LYS A 111 -6.18 0.42 28.72
N ASN A 112 -5.01 0.44 29.39
CA ASN A 112 -4.44 1.66 29.95
C ASN A 112 -4.06 2.69 28.90
N ALA A 113 -3.56 2.26 27.73
CA ALA A 113 -3.22 3.16 26.62
C ALA A 113 -4.48 3.66 25.94
N TRP A 114 -5.52 2.82 25.86
CA TRP A 114 -6.81 3.18 25.27
C TRP A 114 -7.54 4.24 26.11
N GLU A 115 -7.62 4.06 27.43
CA GLU A 115 -8.30 5.00 28.34
C GLU A 115 -7.59 6.36 28.44
N LYS A 116 -6.24 6.39 28.29
CA LYS A 116 -5.43 7.61 28.31
C LYS A 116 -5.28 8.28 26.96
N SER A 117 -5.86 7.71 25.90
CA SER A 117 -5.76 8.28 24.56
C SER A 117 -6.54 9.60 24.46
N HIS A 118 -5.94 10.60 23.83
CA HIS A 118 -6.59 11.88 23.52
C HIS A 118 -7.83 11.74 22.62
N MET A 119 -7.90 10.64 21.85
CA MET A 119 -9.01 10.30 20.95
C MET A 119 -9.87 9.15 21.52
N HIS A 120 -10.02 9.08 22.84
CA HIS A 120 -10.85 8.06 23.47
C HIS A 120 -12.31 8.24 23.04
N THR A 121 -12.83 7.30 22.27
CA THR A 121 -14.23 7.22 21.88
C THR A 121 -14.95 6.17 22.74
N PRO A 122 -16.27 6.31 23.00
CA PRO A 122 -17.05 5.28 23.67
C PRO A 122 -16.86 3.92 22.97
N ASN A 123 -16.66 2.86 23.75
CA ASN A 123 -16.34 1.53 23.24
C ASN A 123 -17.36 1.03 22.19
N TRP A 124 -18.65 1.35 22.35
CA TRP A 124 -19.67 0.94 21.40
C TRP A 124 -19.50 1.62 20.01
N VAL A 125 -19.16 2.92 19.97
CA VAL A 125 -18.86 3.63 18.72
C VAL A 125 -17.64 3.03 18.05
N TYR A 126 -16.59 2.75 18.83
CA TYR A 126 -15.39 2.11 18.33
C TYR A 126 -15.68 0.76 17.66
N TYR A 127 -16.39 -0.14 18.35
CA TYR A 127 -16.71 -1.45 17.77
C TYR A 127 -17.63 -1.36 16.54
N ILE A 128 -18.59 -0.44 16.52
CA ILE A 128 -19.40 -0.18 15.31
C ILE A 128 -18.48 0.23 14.14
N THR A 129 -17.57 1.16 14.37
CA THR A 129 -16.63 1.62 13.33
C THR A 129 -15.76 0.48 12.81
N VAL A 130 -15.26 -0.39 13.69
CA VAL A 130 -14.45 -1.55 13.30
C VAL A 130 -15.28 -2.57 12.50
N VAL A 131 -16.55 -2.80 12.88
CA VAL A 131 -17.46 -3.69 12.12
C VAL A 131 -17.79 -3.09 10.75
N VAL A 132 -18.05 -1.81 10.66
CA VAL A 132 -18.29 -1.12 9.37
C VAL A 132 -17.05 -1.22 8.48
N ALA A 133 -15.85 -1.00 9.03
CA ALA A 133 -14.58 -1.16 8.31
C ALA A 133 -14.40 -2.61 7.81
N LEU A 134 -14.79 -3.61 8.61
CA LEU A 134 -14.77 -5.02 8.21
C LEU A 134 -15.70 -5.28 7.02
N ILE A 135 -16.94 -4.79 7.08
CA ILE A 135 -17.92 -4.95 6.00
C ILE A 135 -17.39 -4.33 4.70
N ILE A 136 -16.88 -3.10 4.77
CA ILE A 136 -16.31 -2.40 3.62
C ILE A 136 -15.12 -3.20 3.04
N ASN A 137 -14.23 -3.70 3.89
CA ASN A 137 -13.07 -4.49 3.46
C ASN A 137 -13.51 -5.81 2.78
N VAL A 138 -14.53 -6.49 3.30
CA VAL A 138 -15.12 -7.69 2.66
C VAL A 138 -15.69 -7.35 1.29
N LEU A 139 -16.43 -6.26 1.14
CA LEU A 139 -16.98 -5.84 -0.15
C LEU A 139 -15.88 -5.53 -1.17
N ILE A 140 -14.83 -4.82 -0.75
CA ILE A 140 -13.67 -4.54 -1.59
C ILE A 140 -12.96 -5.84 -2.00
N PHE A 141 -12.75 -6.75 -1.06
CA PHE A 141 -12.13 -8.05 -1.32
C PHE A 141 -12.93 -8.86 -2.35
N LEU A 142 -14.24 -8.99 -2.18
CA LEU A 142 -15.12 -9.71 -3.09
C LEU A 142 -15.13 -9.08 -4.50
N SER A 143 -15.22 -7.75 -4.56
CA SER A 143 -15.16 -7.01 -5.82
C SER A 143 -13.83 -7.21 -6.56
N SER A 144 -12.72 -7.19 -5.84
CA SER A 144 -11.40 -7.41 -6.45
C SER A 144 -11.21 -8.87 -6.86
N ALA A 145 -11.61 -9.82 -6.03
CA ALA A 145 -11.50 -11.25 -6.31
C ALA A 145 -12.29 -11.69 -7.56
N SER A 146 -13.45 -11.08 -7.80
CA SER A 146 -14.28 -11.39 -8.98
C SER A 146 -13.67 -10.93 -10.31
N GLN A 147 -12.71 -10.01 -10.28
CA GLN A 147 -12.07 -9.43 -11.47
C GLN A 147 -10.70 -10.03 -11.78
N ILE A 148 -10.19 -10.91 -10.92
CA ILE A 148 -8.85 -11.48 -11.02
C ILE A 148 -8.93 -12.90 -11.59
N SER A 149 -8.01 -13.24 -12.51
CA SER A 149 -7.92 -14.60 -13.03
C SER A 149 -7.38 -15.56 -11.98
N THR A 150 -7.76 -16.84 -12.06
CA THR A 150 -7.30 -17.89 -11.14
C THR A 150 -5.77 -17.97 -11.07
N LEU A 151 -5.09 -17.77 -12.19
CA LEU A 151 -3.62 -17.77 -12.25
C LEU A 151 -3.01 -16.63 -11.42
N GLN A 152 -3.60 -15.44 -11.48
CA GLN A 152 -3.14 -14.29 -10.69
C GLN A 152 -3.34 -14.51 -9.18
N ILE A 153 -4.43 -15.16 -8.79
CA ILE A 153 -4.67 -15.53 -7.38
C ILE A 153 -3.59 -16.49 -6.90
N ILE A 154 -3.26 -17.51 -7.67
CA ILE A 154 -2.21 -18.49 -7.33
C ILE A 154 -0.85 -17.78 -7.16
N VAL A 155 -0.47 -16.92 -8.11
CA VAL A 155 0.79 -16.17 -8.05
C VAL A 155 0.84 -15.27 -6.81
N SER A 156 -0.26 -14.59 -6.49
CA SER A 156 -0.36 -13.73 -5.30
C SER A 156 -0.24 -14.53 -4.00
N LEU A 157 -0.87 -15.70 -3.93
CA LEU A 157 -0.77 -16.60 -2.77
C LEU A 157 0.65 -17.14 -2.59
N ILE A 158 1.32 -17.53 -3.67
CA ILE A 158 2.73 -17.97 -3.63
C ILE A 158 3.62 -16.82 -3.13
N GLY A 159 3.44 -15.60 -3.66
CA GLY A 159 4.18 -14.42 -3.21
C GLY A 159 3.98 -14.14 -1.73
N LEU A 160 2.74 -14.23 -1.25
CA LEU A 160 2.40 -14.04 0.16
C LEU A 160 3.02 -15.15 1.04
N ALA A 161 2.98 -16.40 0.60
CA ALA A 161 3.61 -17.53 1.31
C ALA A 161 5.13 -17.36 1.40
N ILE A 162 5.78 -16.89 0.35
CA ILE A 162 7.23 -16.59 0.35
C ILE A 162 7.54 -15.48 1.36
N CYS A 163 6.75 -14.39 1.35
CA CYS A 163 6.93 -13.29 2.30
C CYS A 163 6.72 -13.74 3.75
N MET A 164 5.69 -14.54 4.01
CA MET A 164 5.46 -15.12 5.34
C MET A 164 6.58 -16.06 5.76
N GLY A 165 7.03 -16.95 4.87
CA GLY A 165 8.15 -17.86 5.11
C GLY A 165 9.42 -17.11 5.45
N PHE A 166 9.74 -16.05 4.69
CA PHE A 166 10.86 -15.17 5.00
C PHE A 166 10.70 -14.48 6.35
N GLY A 167 9.48 -14.01 6.66
CA GLY A 167 9.16 -13.43 7.96
C GLY A 167 9.40 -14.39 9.13
N PHE A 168 8.92 -15.61 9.02
CA PHE A 168 9.15 -16.65 10.05
C PHE A 168 10.63 -17.05 10.18
N TYR A 169 11.35 -17.14 9.07
CA TYR A 169 12.78 -17.46 9.10
C TYR A 169 13.60 -16.37 9.81
N ARG A 170 13.23 -15.11 9.62
CA ARG A 170 13.93 -13.96 10.26
C ARG A 170 13.50 -13.70 11.70
N ALA A 171 12.29 -14.09 12.10
CA ALA A 171 11.77 -13.91 13.46
C ALA A 171 12.39 -14.90 14.49
N LYS A 172 13.12 -15.92 14.01
CA LYS A 172 13.97 -16.79 14.83
C LYS A 172 15.34 -16.17 15.06
#